data_461af02bf8ad0f249767c3f7d201fe60
#
_entry.id   461af02bf8ad0f249767c3f7d201fe60
#
_cell.length_a   1.000
_cell.length_b   1.000
_cell.length_c   1.000
_cell.angle_alpha   90.00
_cell.angle_beta   90.00
_cell.angle_gamma   90.00
#
_symmetry.space_group_name_H-M   'P 1'
#
loop_
_entity.id
_entity.type
_entity.pdbx_description
1 polymer ?
#
loop_
_entity_poly.entity_id
_entity_poly.type
_entity_poly.pdbx_seq_one_letter_code
_entity_poly.pdbx_strand_id
1 'polypeptide(L)'
;MNKKIVFVSDFNFRGSGYLNISVPLCKGLAEKGFDIKAVGLAYTGEEHLFDFSIIPCQSFSDAHAMVNNLFYQWKPDYVVVALDIPYLQQFSTVCKGLNIKMIAITPLENPPLTLSWAYILQQIDKVFFISQLGTDEGIVAGVESAEHLVVGMDTVSWRMRTSDEYTKGREMMGISPDTMVMLTVADNQERKNLSKAFEIVSKLKHEKNIKVRYILVTRENSDVGWKLRDLGMAFNIPSDVMIFERGMPFRELYSLYAISDAFLLTSKAEGLCMPVMEAMSIGVPVVATACGSLPELLGGERGLLMDTEYSMIDPWGNSLRTFPNAESGAVLLKSVSLGKDGTGNPSLMTRLAREYMENRTWDKPVQQMVEALEKLDGATE
;
A
#
# COMPACT_ATOMS: atom_id res chain seq x y z
N MET A 1 6.09 -26.14 23.25
CA MET A 1 5.61 -24.82 23.68
C MET A 1 5.38 -23.99 22.42
N ASN A 2 4.31 -23.17 22.36
CA ASN A 2 4.12 -22.29 21.22
C ASN A 2 5.24 -21.25 21.19
N LYS A 3 5.87 -21.07 20.03
CA LYS A 3 6.87 -20.03 19.83
C LYS A 3 6.24 -18.65 19.94
N LYS A 4 6.96 -17.69 20.51
CA LYS A 4 6.48 -16.35 20.86
C LYS A 4 7.08 -15.30 19.95
N ILE A 5 6.25 -14.43 19.40
CA ILE A 5 6.66 -13.37 18.49
C ILE A 5 6.25 -11.99 19.04
N VAL A 6 7.20 -11.08 19.16
CA VAL A 6 6.89 -9.65 19.25
C VAL A 6 6.80 -9.10 17.84
N PHE A 7 5.64 -8.58 17.44
CA PHE A 7 5.41 -8.01 16.12
C PHE A 7 5.28 -6.47 16.23
N VAL A 8 6.19 -5.72 15.65
CA VAL A 8 6.21 -4.25 15.69
C VAL A 8 5.79 -3.68 14.34
N SER A 9 4.77 -2.83 14.33
CA SER A 9 4.30 -2.18 13.09
C SER A 9 3.46 -0.93 13.39
N ASP A 10 3.12 -0.18 12.33
CA ASP A 10 2.06 0.83 12.38
C ASP A 10 0.68 0.15 12.36
N PHE A 11 -0.05 0.27 13.47
CA PHE A 11 -1.41 -0.25 13.66
C PHE A 11 -2.46 0.88 13.70
N ASN A 12 -2.27 1.92 12.90
CA ASN A 12 -3.24 3.01 12.82
C ASN A 12 -4.51 2.56 12.07
N PHE A 13 -5.61 2.36 12.80
CA PHE A 13 -6.90 1.95 12.23
C PHE A 13 -7.55 3.00 11.31
N ARG A 14 -7.02 4.20 11.25
CA ARG A 14 -7.48 5.23 10.30
C ARG A 14 -6.85 5.09 8.90
N GLY A 15 -6.29 3.93 8.58
CA GLY A 15 -5.82 3.57 7.24
C GLY A 15 -4.31 3.62 7.07
N SER A 16 -3.58 2.74 7.75
CA SER A 16 -2.18 2.47 7.47
C SER A 16 -2.04 1.32 6.46
N GLY A 17 -1.15 1.48 5.47
CA GLY A 17 -0.77 0.37 4.58
C GLY A 17 -0.14 -0.79 5.35
N TYR A 18 0.60 -0.48 6.41
CA TYR A 18 1.20 -1.49 7.28
C TYR A 18 0.16 -2.27 8.09
N LEU A 19 -0.93 -1.64 8.54
CA LEU A 19 -2.03 -2.34 9.21
C LEU A 19 -2.59 -3.47 8.32
N ASN A 20 -2.79 -3.16 7.03
CA ASN A 20 -3.36 -4.09 6.05
C ASN A 20 -2.42 -5.28 5.72
N ILE A 21 -1.15 -5.19 6.06
CA ILE A 21 -0.16 -6.27 5.94
C ILE A 21 -0.03 -7.01 7.28
N SER A 22 0.12 -6.27 8.36
CA SER A 22 0.47 -6.81 9.68
C SER A 22 -0.67 -7.62 10.31
N VAL A 23 -1.92 -7.14 10.20
CA VAL A 23 -3.07 -7.85 10.79
C VAL A 23 -3.27 -9.24 10.17
N PRO A 24 -3.32 -9.42 8.83
CA PRO A 24 -3.46 -10.75 8.25
C PRO A 24 -2.27 -11.66 8.55
N LEU A 25 -1.04 -11.15 8.58
CA LEU A 25 0.14 -11.93 8.96
C LEU A 25 0.05 -12.39 10.41
N CYS A 26 -0.27 -11.50 11.36
CA CYS A 26 -0.42 -11.87 12.77
C CYS A 26 -1.53 -12.91 12.97
N LYS A 27 -2.69 -12.74 12.29
CA LYS A 27 -3.77 -13.74 12.34
C LYS A 27 -3.31 -15.09 11.81
N GLY A 28 -2.73 -15.13 10.62
CA GLY A 28 -2.26 -16.38 10.02
C GLY A 28 -1.17 -17.07 10.85
N LEU A 29 -0.24 -16.33 11.45
CA LEU A 29 0.76 -16.87 12.36
C LEU A 29 0.14 -17.39 13.66
N ALA A 30 -0.86 -16.70 14.23
CA ALA A 30 -1.60 -17.17 15.41
C ALA A 30 -2.34 -18.49 15.11
N GLU A 31 -3.00 -18.61 13.95
CA GLU A 31 -3.62 -19.84 13.46
C GLU A 31 -2.62 -21.00 13.27
N LYS A 32 -1.36 -20.70 12.97
CA LYS A 32 -0.25 -21.67 12.92
C LYS A 32 0.33 -22.01 14.31
N GLY A 33 -0.23 -21.44 15.37
CA GLY A 33 0.12 -21.76 16.75
C GLY A 33 1.22 -20.88 17.35
N PHE A 34 1.58 -19.77 16.74
CA PHE A 34 2.47 -18.78 17.36
C PHE A 34 1.71 -17.94 18.38
N ASP A 35 2.36 -17.63 19.50
CA ASP A 35 1.85 -16.67 20.49
C ASP A 35 2.36 -15.27 20.14
N ILE A 36 1.47 -14.31 19.86
CA ILE A 36 1.83 -13.02 19.30
C ILE A 36 1.44 -11.88 20.24
N LYS A 37 2.41 -11.01 20.50
CA LYS A 37 2.15 -9.67 21.05
C LYS A 37 2.60 -8.62 20.06
N ALA A 38 1.65 -7.82 19.59
CA ALA A 38 1.96 -6.71 18.70
C ALA A 38 2.27 -5.44 19.50
N VAL A 39 3.30 -4.70 19.08
CA VAL A 39 3.58 -3.34 19.53
C VAL A 39 3.10 -2.40 18.42
N GLY A 40 2.00 -1.71 18.68
CA GLY A 40 1.26 -0.93 17.68
C GLY A 40 1.64 0.54 17.70
N LEU A 41 2.50 0.98 16.79
CA LEU A 41 2.74 2.40 16.54
C LEU A 41 1.45 3.06 16.05
N ALA A 42 1.16 4.25 16.55
CA ALA A 42 -0.06 5.01 16.27
C ALA A 42 -1.39 4.26 16.57
N TYR A 43 -1.33 3.14 17.28
CA TYR A 43 -2.50 2.47 17.85
C TYR A 43 -2.88 3.16 19.17
N THR A 44 -4.17 3.48 19.35
CA THR A 44 -4.65 4.24 20.51
C THR A 44 -5.47 3.40 21.47
N GLY A 45 -5.59 2.08 21.22
CA GLY A 45 -6.33 1.16 22.10
C GLY A 45 -7.76 0.89 21.61
N GLU A 46 -8.00 1.00 20.32
CA GLU A 46 -9.29 0.69 19.70
C GLU A 46 -9.66 -0.78 19.95
N GLU A 47 -10.94 -1.06 20.20
CA GLU A 47 -11.43 -2.42 20.36
C GLU A 47 -11.26 -3.24 19.06
N HIS A 48 -10.81 -4.48 19.20
CA HIS A 48 -10.65 -5.41 18.09
C HIS A 48 -10.94 -6.86 18.54
N LEU A 49 -11.26 -7.71 17.55
CA LEU A 49 -11.56 -9.13 17.74
C LEU A 49 -10.42 -10.03 17.21
N PHE A 50 -9.18 -9.59 17.31
CA PHE A 50 -8.03 -10.38 16.87
C PHE A 50 -7.61 -11.37 17.97
N ASP A 51 -7.10 -12.54 17.57
CA ASP A 51 -6.60 -13.58 18.48
C ASP A 51 -5.20 -13.26 19.05
N PHE A 52 -4.76 -12.01 18.92
CA PHE A 52 -3.51 -11.48 19.48
C PHE A 52 -3.73 -10.10 20.09
N SER A 53 -2.88 -9.74 21.06
CA SER A 53 -2.94 -8.43 21.71
C SER A 53 -2.13 -7.39 20.96
N ILE A 54 -2.64 -6.14 20.90
CA ILE A 54 -1.89 -4.97 20.43
C ILE A 54 -1.63 -4.04 21.60
N ILE A 55 -0.37 -3.76 21.88
CA ILE A 55 0.08 -2.86 22.93
C ILE A 55 0.22 -1.47 22.31
N PRO A 56 -0.52 -0.46 22.79
CA PRO A 56 -0.43 0.91 22.28
C PRO A 56 0.97 1.50 22.43
N CYS A 57 1.45 2.12 21.36
CA CYS A 57 2.76 2.75 21.32
C CYS A 57 2.70 4.06 20.53
N GLN A 58 3.19 5.15 21.14
CA GLN A 58 3.10 6.49 20.55
C GLN A 58 4.36 6.95 19.82
N SER A 59 5.50 6.34 20.12
CA SER A 59 6.77 6.73 19.51
C SER A 59 7.67 5.53 19.20
N PHE A 60 8.61 5.71 18.29
CA PHE A 60 9.64 4.69 18.01
C PHE A 60 10.51 4.39 19.24
N SER A 61 10.84 5.41 20.04
CA SER A 61 11.59 5.24 21.29
C SER A 61 10.86 4.33 22.28
N ASP A 62 9.54 4.53 22.43
CA ASP A 62 8.71 3.67 23.28
C ASP A 62 8.63 2.24 22.72
N ALA A 63 8.54 2.09 21.40
CA ALA A 63 8.52 0.76 20.77
C ALA A 63 9.82 -0.02 21.05
N HIS A 64 10.99 0.62 20.98
CA HIS A 64 12.28 -0.01 21.32
C HIS A 64 12.32 -0.43 22.80
N ALA A 65 11.85 0.44 23.70
CA ALA A 65 11.76 0.12 25.13
C ALA A 65 10.79 -1.03 25.40
N MET A 66 9.65 -1.07 24.70
CA MET A 66 8.66 -2.14 24.82
C MET A 66 9.21 -3.50 24.36
N VAL A 67 9.95 -3.54 23.23
CA VAL A 67 10.63 -4.78 22.79
C VAL A 67 11.59 -5.27 23.86
N ASN A 68 12.41 -4.38 24.42
CA ASN A 68 13.34 -4.71 25.49
C ASN A 68 12.59 -5.23 26.75
N ASN A 69 11.52 -4.59 27.18
CA ASN A 69 10.74 -5.00 28.35
C ASN A 69 10.05 -6.36 28.13
N LEU A 70 9.47 -6.57 26.94
CA LEU A 70 8.82 -7.84 26.59
C LEU A 70 9.85 -8.99 26.56
N PHE A 71 11.09 -8.72 26.14
CA PHE A 71 12.15 -9.73 26.18
C PHE A 71 12.35 -10.28 27.60
N TYR A 72 12.43 -9.45 28.62
CA TYR A 72 12.62 -9.90 30.00
C TYR A 72 11.35 -10.48 30.65
N GLN A 73 10.19 -9.91 30.33
CA GLN A 73 8.93 -10.29 31.00
C GLN A 73 8.25 -11.50 30.34
N TRP A 74 8.33 -11.61 29.01
CA TRP A 74 7.57 -12.60 28.24
C TRP A 74 8.45 -13.58 27.48
N LYS A 75 9.73 -13.24 27.27
CA LYS A 75 10.74 -14.07 26.59
C LYS A 75 10.27 -14.51 25.19
N PRO A 76 10.12 -13.59 24.25
CA PRO A 76 9.83 -13.93 22.86
C PRO A 76 11.00 -14.69 22.24
N ASP A 77 10.68 -15.56 21.29
CA ASP A 77 11.67 -16.28 20.49
C ASP A 77 12.15 -15.41 19.31
N TYR A 78 11.28 -14.54 18.79
CA TYR A 78 11.54 -13.70 17.63
C TYR A 78 10.97 -12.30 17.78
N VAL A 79 11.59 -11.36 17.05
CA VAL A 79 11.04 -10.01 16.82
C VAL A 79 10.82 -9.84 15.32
N VAL A 80 9.60 -9.53 14.92
CA VAL A 80 9.24 -9.16 13.55
C VAL A 80 8.94 -7.67 13.51
N VAL A 81 9.58 -6.93 12.59
CA VAL A 81 9.39 -5.49 12.45
C VAL A 81 8.95 -5.17 11.02
N ALA A 82 7.74 -4.64 10.87
CA ALA A 82 7.18 -4.22 9.59
C ALA A 82 7.16 -2.69 9.52
N LEU A 83 8.22 -2.09 8.99
CA LEU A 83 8.45 -0.64 8.90
C LEU A 83 9.39 -0.29 7.74
N ASP A 84 9.48 1.02 7.41
CA ASP A 84 10.47 1.53 6.44
C ASP A 84 11.91 1.34 6.93
N ILE A 85 12.82 1.14 5.98
CA ILE A 85 14.21 0.75 6.22
C ILE A 85 14.93 1.61 7.28
N PRO A 86 14.86 2.95 7.27
CA PRO A 86 15.57 3.76 8.26
C PRO A 86 15.20 3.47 9.72
N TYR A 87 13.94 3.05 9.95
CA TYR A 87 13.46 2.74 11.31
C TYR A 87 13.91 1.37 11.82
N LEU A 88 14.39 0.47 10.94
CA LEU A 88 14.84 -0.87 11.31
C LEU A 88 16.18 -0.87 12.08
N GLN A 89 17.02 0.15 11.89
CA GLN A 89 18.37 0.18 12.46
C GLN A 89 18.37 0.03 13.99
N GLN A 90 17.54 0.80 14.67
CA GLN A 90 17.50 0.78 16.13
C GLN A 90 16.92 -0.54 16.67
N PHE A 91 15.92 -1.12 16.00
CA PHE A 91 15.40 -2.44 16.37
C PHE A 91 16.44 -3.53 16.20
N SER A 92 17.21 -3.51 15.10
CA SER A 92 18.33 -4.43 14.90
C SER A 92 19.38 -4.30 16.03
N THR A 93 19.71 -3.07 16.46
CA THR A 93 20.62 -2.83 17.57
C THR A 93 20.09 -3.43 18.87
N VAL A 94 18.80 -3.22 19.18
CA VAL A 94 18.15 -3.78 20.38
C VAL A 94 18.14 -5.31 20.31
N CYS A 95 17.74 -5.90 19.20
CA CYS A 95 17.67 -7.35 19.04
C CYS A 95 19.03 -8.03 19.17
N LYS A 96 20.09 -7.43 18.59
CA LYS A 96 21.47 -7.93 18.76
C LYS A 96 21.93 -7.85 20.22
N GLY A 97 21.63 -6.76 20.91
CA GLY A 97 21.98 -6.60 22.33
C GLY A 97 21.28 -7.63 23.23
N LEU A 98 20.12 -8.10 22.84
CA LEU A 98 19.32 -9.13 23.53
C LEU A 98 19.61 -10.55 23.03
N ASN A 99 20.41 -10.71 22.00
CA ASN A 99 20.65 -11.99 21.32
C ASN A 99 19.35 -12.69 20.87
N ILE A 100 18.41 -11.92 20.31
CA ILE A 100 17.15 -12.42 19.75
C ILE A 100 17.12 -12.20 18.23
N LYS A 101 16.58 -13.18 17.50
CA LYS A 101 16.47 -13.13 16.04
C LYS A 101 15.45 -12.09 15.57
N MET A 102 15.81 -11.32 14.55
CA MET A 102 14.97 -10.30 13.95
C MET A 102 14.62 -10.61 12.50
N ILE A 103 13.33 -10.49 12.18
CA ILE A 103 12.83 -10.49 10.81
C ILE A 103 12.32 -9.08 10.49
N ALA A 104 12.72 -8.53 9.35
CA ALA A 104 12.18 -7.27 8.83
C ALA A 104 11.22 -7.53 7.68
N ILE A 105 10.14 -6.75 7.63
CA ILE A 105 9.22 -6.63 6.48
C ILE A 105 9.23 -5.18 6.07
N THR A 106 9.73 -4.87 4.87
CA THR A 106 9.97 -3.48 4.48
C THR A 106 9.69 -3.24 3.00
N PRO A 107 9.21 -2.04 2.60
CA PRO A 107 9.18 -1.61 1.22
C PRO A 107 10.54 -1.06 0.78
N LEU A 108 10.81 -1.16 -0.51
CA LEU A 108 11.64 -0.20 -1.22
C LEU A 108 10.71 0.57 -2.17
N GLU A 109 10.57 1.87 -1.97
CA GLU A 109 9.62 2.67 -2.74
C GLU A 109 10.04 2.87 -4.20
N ASN A 110 11.35 3.02 -4.43
CA ASN A 110 11.98 3.13 -5.75
C ASN A 110 13.48 2.81 -5.65
N PRO A 111 14.12 2.34 -6.74
CA PRO A 111 15.57 2.14 -6.77
C PRO A 111 16.34 3.47 -6.76
N PRO A 112 17.67 3.42 -6.48
CA PRO A 112 18.40 2.26 -6.00
C PRO A 112 18.26 2.04 -4.49
N LEU A 113 18.52 0.83 -4.01
CA LEU A 113 18.77 0.60 -2.59
C LEU A 113 20.18 1.14 -2.26
N THR A 114 20.25 2.22 -1.50
CA THR A 114 21.54 2.85 -1.18
C THR A 114 22.39 2.01 -0.24
N LEU A 115 23.72 2.21 -0.28
CA LEU A 115 24.65 1.49 0.57
C LEU A 115 24.35 1.65 2.06
N SER A 116 23.92 2.85 2.49
CA SER A 116 23.56 3.10 3.89
C SER A 116 22.34 2.27 4.34
N TRP A 117 21.34 2.13 3.48
CA TRP A 117 20.17 1.31 3.74
C TRP A 117 20.46 -0.18 3.63
N ALA A 118 21.29 -0.58 2.65
CA ALA A 118 21.76 -1.96 2.55
C ALA A 118 22.52 -2.38 3.81
N TYR A 119 23.39 -1.51 4.35
CA TYR A 119 24.12 -1.76 5.60
C TYR A 119 23.17 -2.02 6.79
N ILE A 120 22.06 -1.28 6.90
CA ILE A 120 21.03 -1.54 7.93
C ILE A 120 20.47 -2.95 7.76
N LEU A 121 20.05 -3.30 6.54
CA LEU A 121 19.41 -4.57 6.23
C LEU A 121 20.33 -5.79 6.40
N GLN A 122 21.61 -5.64 6.07
CA GLN A 122 22.64 -6.67 6.28
C GLN A 122 22.85 -7.03 7.76
N GLN A 123 22.36 -6.20 8.68
CA GLN A 123 22.43 -6.45 10.11
C GLN A 123 21.26 -7.29 10.66
N ILE A 124 20.31 -7.67 9.80
CA ILE A 124 19.04 -8.32 10.17
C ILE A 124 19.07 -9.79 9.71
N ASP A 125 18.62 -10.71 10.57
CA ASP A 125 18.71 -12.15 10.31
C ASP A 125 17.89 -12.58 9.08
N LYS A 126 16.72 -11.95 8.84
CA LYS A 126 15.89 -12.17 7.66
C LYS A 126 15.21 -10.89 7.21
N VAL A 127 15.28 -10.58 5.93
CA VAL A 127 14.64 -9.40 5.32
C VAL A 127 13.64 -9.84 4.27
N PHE A 128 12.39 -9.45 4.46
CA PHE A 128 11.36 -9.56 3.45
C PHE A 128 11.07 -8.20 2.83
N PHE A 129 11.28 -8.09 1.53
CA PHE A 129 10.73 -6.97 0.77
C PHE A 129 9.31 -7.31 0.29
N ILE A 130 8.42 -6.31 0.31
CA ILE A 130 7.02 -6.49 -0.12
C ILE A 130 6.82 -6.36 -1.63
N SER A 131 7.89 -6.23 -2.40
CA SER A 131 7.92 -6.19 -3.86
C SER A 131 9.13 -6.95 -4.42
N GLN A 132 9.00 -7.45 -5.65
CA GLN A 132 10.13 -8.10 -6.34
C GLN A 132 11.25 -7.09 -6.61
N LEU A 133 10.88 -5.85 -7.03
CA LEU A 133 11.85 -4.77 -7.19
C LEU A 133 12.73 -4.58 -5.95
N GLY A 134 12.13 -4.49 -4.77
CA GLY A 134 12.89 -4.32 -3.53
C GLY A 134 13.80 -5.50 -3.24
N THR A 135 13.34 -6.71 -3.55
CA THR A 135 14.14 -7.94 -3.39
C THR A 135 15.35 -7.95 -4.31
N ASP A 136 15.15 -7.64 -5.60
CA ASP A 136 16.23 -7.61 -6.59
C ASP A 136 17.29 -6.56 -6.24
N GLU A 137 16.86 -5.37 -5.85
CA GLU A 137 17.75 -4.30 -5.35
C GLU A 137 18.49 -4.72 -4.07
N GLY A 138 17.80 -5.42 -3.16
CA GLY A 138 18.40 -5.97 -1.95
C GLY A 138 19.51 -6.97 -2.25
N ILE A 139 19.26 -7.89 -3.16
CA ILE A 139 20.27 -8.90 -3.61
C ILE A 139 21.46 -8.19 -4.27
N VAL A 140 21.22 -7.25 -5.18
CA VAL A 140 22.27 -6.45 -5.84
C VAL A 140 23.11 -5.67 -4.82
N ALA A 141 22.49 -5.17 -3.77
CA ALA A 141 23.16 -4.44 -2.69
C ALA A 141 23.83 -5.35 -1.64
N GLY A 142 23.83 -6.68 -1.83
CA GLY A 142 24.47 -7.65 -0.94
C GLY A 142 23.72 -7.95 0.34
N VAL A 143 22.39 -7.79 0.35
CA VAL A 143 21.53 -8.24 1.46
C VAL A 143 21.21 -9.72 1.24
N GLU A 144 22.08 -10.61 1.72
CA GLU A 144 21.97 -12.07 1.48
C GLU A 144 20.68 -12.70 2.05
N SER A 145 20.13 -12.09 3.11
CA SER A 145 18.88 -12.53 3.74
C SER A 145 17.62 -12.04 3.03
N ALA A 146 17.72 -11.29 1.91
CA ALA A 146 16.60 -10.72 1.20
C ALA A 146 15.72 -11.78 0.52
N GLU A 147 14.42 -11.64 0.66
CA GLU A 147 13.41 -12.48 0.00
C GLU A 147 12.14 -11.67 -0.28
N HIS A 148 11.41 -12.02 -1.34
CA HIS A 148 10.13 -11.39 -1.67
C HIS A 148 9.00 -11.99 -0.83
N LEU A 149 8.38 -11.18 0.03
CA LEU A 149 7.12 -11.52 0.68
C LEU A 149 5.97 -11.17 -0.26
N VAL A 150 5.28 -12.18 -0.78
CA VAL A 150 4.15 -11.98 -1.69
C VAL A 150 2.93 -11.55 -0.90
N VAL A 151 2.75 -10.23 -0.72
CA VAL A 151 1.63 -9.68 0.05
C VAL A 151 0.30 -10.15 -0.52
N GLY A 152 -0.56 -10.69 0.37
CA GLY A 152 -1.87 -11.20 0.03
C GLY A 152 -2.94 -10.11 -0.13
N MET A 153 -4.10 -10.52 -0.68
CA MET A 153 -5.28 -9.66 -0.79
C MET A 153 -6.52 -10.44 -0.33
N ASP A 154 -7.37 -9.79 0.48
CA ASP A 154 -8.68 -10.34 0.84
C ASP A 154 -9.68 -10.10 -0.31
N THR A 155 -9.65 -10.99 -1.29
CA THR A 155 -10.52 -10.91 -2.46
C THR A 155 -11.96 -11.35 -2.19
N VAL A 156 -12.28 -11.82 -0.99
CA VAL A 156 -13.64 -12.10 -0.54
C VAL A 156 -14.34 -10.80 -0.14
N SER A 157 -13.72 -10.01 0.71
CA SER A 157 -14.23 -8.69 1.08
C SER A 157 -14.13 -7.71 -0.11
N TRP A 158 -12.98 -7.66 -0.78
CA TRP A 158 -12.74 -6.88 -1.99
C TRP A 158 -13.17 -7.67 -3.25
N ARG A 159 -14.45 -8.08 -3.28
CA ARG A 159 -15.01 -8.84 -4.42
C ARG A 159 -15.24 -7.94 -5.64
N MET A 160 -15.41 -8.55 -6.80
CA MET A 160 -15.86 -7.82 -7.99
C MET A 160 -17.17 -7.07 -7.70
N ARG A 161 -17.20 -5.81 -8.14
CA ARG A 161 -18.44 -5.01 -8.11
C ARG A 161 -19.50 -5.62 -9.01
N THR A 162 -20.75 -5.42 -8.67
CA THR A 162 -21.89 -5.76 -9.54
C THR A 162 -22.31 -4.55 -10.37
N SER A 163 -23.01 -4.81 -11.50
CA SER A 163 -23.59 -3.72 -12.30
C SER A 163 -24.59 -2.89 -11.50
N ASP A 164 -25.32 -3.50 -10.57
CA ASP A 164 -26.27 -2.83 -9.67
C ASP A 164 -25.55 -1.86 -8.73
N GLU A 165 -24.45 -2.28 -8.12
CA GLU A 165 -23.64 -1.40 -7.23
C GLU A 165 -23.08 -0.22 -7.99
N TYR A 166 -22.59 -0.44 -9.22
CA TYR A 166 -22.13 0.62 -10.08
C TYR A 166 -23.25 1.60 -10.44
N THR A 167 -24.39 1.12 -10.94
CA THR A 167 -25.48 1.97 -11.43
C THR A 167 -26.20 2.68 -10.29
N LYS A 168 -26.69 1.93 -9.29
CA LYS A 168 -27.45 2.50 -8.17
C LYS A 168 -26.61 3.40 -7.28
N GLY A 169 -25.32 3.05 -7.05
CA GLY A 169 -24.41 3.90 -6.28
C GLY A 169 -24.20 5.25 -6.95
N ARG A 170 -24.09 5.30 -8.29
CA ARG A 170 -23.98 6.56 -9.05
C ARG A 170 -25.27 7.39 -9.00
N GLU A 171 -26.42 6.75 -9.13
CA GLU A 171 -27.73 7.40 -8.99
C GLU A 171 -27.88 8.06 -7.61
N MET A 172 -27.54 7.33 -6.54
CA MET A 172 -27.59 7.85 -5.16
C MET A 172 -26.68 9.05 -4.94
N MET A 173 -25.57 9.14 -5.66
CA MET A 173 -24.63 10.26 -5.61
C MET A 173 -24.95 11.36 -6.62
N GLY A 174 -26.03 11.24 -7.39
CA GLY A 174 -26.42 12.22 -8.43
C GLY A 174 -25.41 12.31 -9.57
N ILE A 175 -24.69 11.21 -9.87
CA ILE A 175 -23.68 11.17 -10.93
C ILE A 175 -24.35 10.68 -12.22
N SER A 176 -24.33 11.54 -13.24
CA SER A 176 -24.88 11.25 -14.56
C SER A 176 -24.14 10.06 -15.23
N PRO A 177 -24.83 9.20 -16.00
CA PRO A 177 -24.21 8.05 -16.68
C PRO A 177 -23.06 8.42 -17.63
N ASP A 178 -23.11 9.60 -18.23
CA ASP A 178 -22.08 10.12 -19.15
C ASP A 178 -20.87 10.76 -18.44
N THR A 179 -20.91 10.85 -17.12
CA THR A 179 -19.80 11.38 -16.32
C THR A 179 -18.76 10.30 -16.05
N MET A 180 -17.49 10.57 -16.32
CA MET A 180 -16.39 9.70 -15.93
C MET A 180 -16.01 9.95 -14.47
N VAL A 181 -16.06 8.92 -13.65
CA VAL A 181 -15.68 8.94 -12.23
C VAL A 181 -14.28 8.39 -12.05
N MET A 182 -13.37 9.22 -11.60
CA MET A 182 -12.02 8.81 -11.23
C MET A 182 -11.89 8.79 -9.72
N LEU A 183 -11.25 7.76 -9.17
CA LEU A 183 -10.96 7.60 -7.76
C LEU A 183 -9.45 7.64 -7.52
N THR A 184 -9.03 8.37 -6.50
CA THR A 184 -7.71 8.26 -5.88
C THR A 184 -7.88 8.00 -4.38
N VAL A 185 -7.25 6.96 -3.87
CA VAL A 185 -7.15 6.68 -2.43
C VAL A 185 -5.67 6.78 -2.06
N ALA A 186 -5.28 7.88 -1.44
CA ALA A 186 -3.90 8.17 -1.11
C ALA A 186 -3.81 9.20 0.00
N ASP A 187 -2.82 9.11 0.87
CA ASP A 187 -2.59 10.15 1.85
C ASP A 187 -2.11 11.46 1.18
N ASN A 188 -2.47 12.61 1.74
CA ASN A 188 -2.06 13.92 1.24
C ASN A 188 -0.60 14.19 1.65
N GLN A 189 0.31 13.60 0.90
CA GLN A 189 1.76 13.68 1.07
C GLN A 189 2.43 14.02 -0.26
N GLU A 190 3.56 14.71 -0.19
CA GLU A 190 4.34 15.15 -1.35
C GLU A 190 4.60 14.01 -2.36
N ARG A 191 4.96 12.82 -1.88
CA ARG A 191 5.24 11.64 -2.68
C ARG A 191 4.05 11.18 -3.54
N LYS A 192 2.80 11.39 -3.06
CA LYS A 192 1.58 10.99 -3.76
C LYS A 192 1.24 11.88 -4.95
N ASN A 193 1.89 13.06 -5.05
CA ASN A 193 1.83 13.96 -6.21
C ASN A 193 0.40 14.29 -6.65
N LEU A 194 -0.48 14.58 -5.68
CA LEU A 194 -1.91 14.85 -5.95
C LEU A 194 -2.11 16.02 -6.92
N SER A 195 -1.21 17.01 -6.91
CA SER A 195 -1.24 18.11 -7.89
C SER A 195 -1.24 17.61 -9.33
N LYS A 196 -0.46 16.56 -9.65
CA LYS A 196 -0.43 15.97 -11.00
C LYS A 196 -1.76 15.27 -11.34
N ALA A 197 -2.45 14.67 -10.35
CA ALA A 197 -3.78 14.12 -10.56
C ALA A 197 -4.79 15.20 -10.94
N PHE A 198 -4.77 16.36 -10.26
CA PHE A 198 -5.62 17.50 -10.61
C PHE A 198 -5.33 18.02 -12.02
N GLU A 199 -4.05 18.11 -12.42
CA GLU A 199 -3.65 18.48 -13.78
C GLU A 199 -4.22 17.50 -14.82
N ILE A 200 -4.09 16.20 -14.60
CA ILE A 200 -4.62 15.16 -15.51
C ILE A 200 -6.14 15.26 -15.65
N VAL A 201 -6.85 15.41 -14.53
CA VAL A 201 -8.32 15.53 -14.52
C VAL A 201 -8.77 16.81 -15.23
N SER A 202 -8.05 17.92 -15.04
CA SER A 202 -8.30 19.19 -15.76
C SER A 202 -8.13 19.03 -17.27
N LYS A 203 -7.04 18.38 -17.72
CA LYS A 203 -6.81 18.07 -19.14
C LYS A 203 -7.91 17.19 -19.71
N LEU A 204 -8.33 16.16 -18.97
CA LEU A 204 -9.42 15.29 -19.40
C LEU A 204 -10.72 16.05 -19.62
N LYS A 205 -11.06 16.96 -18.72
CA LYS A 205 -12.25 17.82 -18.81
C LYS A 205 -12.16 18.82 -19.96
N HIS A 206 -11.10 19.64 -19.97
CA HIS A 206 -11.04 20.83 -20.83
C HIS A 206 -10.45 20.56 -22.21
N GLU A 207 -9.47 19.66 -22.33
CA GLU A 207 -8.82 19.38 -23.61
C GLU A 207 -9.39 18.13 -24.31
N LYS A 208 -9.88 17.13 -23.55
CA LYS A 208 -10.51 15.92 -24.12
C LYS A 208 -12.02 16.00 -24.14
N ASN A 209 -12.62 17.06 -23.56
CA ASN A 209 -14.05 17.35 -23.52
C ASN A 209 -14.90 16.22 -22.90
N ILE A 210 -14.43 15.68 -21.77
CA ILE A 210 -15.10 14.61 -21.02
C ILE A 210 -15.69 15.19 -19.74
N LYS A 211 -16.96 14.90 -19.45
CA LYS A 211 -17.55 15.20 -18.14
C LYS A 211 -16.87 14.33 -17.09
N VAL A 212 -16.40 14.94 -16.01
CA VAL A 212 -15.61 14.28 -14.98
C VAL A 212 -16.21 14.45 -13.60
N ARG A 213 -15.96 13.47 -12.75
CA ARG A 213 -16.07 13.53 -11.29
C ARG A 213 -14.79 12.92 -10.72
N TYR A 214 -14.04 13.70 -9.96
CA TYR A 214 -12.84 13.24 -9.30
C TYR A 214 -13.11 13.04 -7.81
N ILE A 215 -13.06 11.80 -7.36
CA ILE A 215 -13.22 11.40 -5.97
C ILE A 215 -11.83 11.18 -5.37
N LEU A 216 -11.54 11.87 -4.28
CA LEU A 216 -10.28 11.80 -3.57
C LEU A 216 -10.53 11.39 -2.12
N VAL A 217 -10.06 10.21 -1.72
CA VAL A 217 -10.08 9.74 -0.33
C VAL A 217 -8.70 10.00 0.27
N THR A 218 -8.62 10.98 1.20
CA THR A 218 -7.35 11.49 1.71
C THR A 218 -7.55 12.27 3.01
N ARG A 219 -6.46 12.74 3.62
CA ARG A 219 -6.55 13.82 4.63
C ARG A 219 -6.68 15.15 3.90
N GLU A 220 -7.82 15.82 4.02
CA GLU A 220 -7.99 17.13 3.39
C GLU A 220 -7.00 18.15 3.94
N ASN A 221 -6.84 18.16 5.27
CA ASN A 221 -5.91 19.05 5.97
C ASN A 221 -4.65 18.29 6.35
N SER A 222 -3.54 18.61 5.70
CA SER A 222 -2.22 18.05 5.94
C SER A 222 -1.18 19.16 5.97
N ASP A 223 -0.31 19.16 6.99
CA ASP A 223 0.77 20.15 7.10
C ASP A 223 1.90 19.88 6.10
N VAL A 224 1.99 18.64 5.60
CA VAL A 224 3.02 18.18 4.64
C VAL A 224 2.47 17.93 3.24
N GLY A 225 1.21 18.30 3.00
CA GLY A 225 0.50 18.06 1.74
C GLY A 225 0.03 19.34 1.05
N TRP A 226 -0.77 19.13 0.01
CA TRP A 226 -1.36 20.23 -0.76
C TRP A 226 -2.61 20.78 -0.09
N LYS A 227 -2.91 22.06 -0.36
CA LYS A 227 -4.22 22.68 -0.12
C LYS A 227 -5.16 22.26 -1.27
N LEU A 228 -5.89 21.18 -1.07
CA LEU A 228 -6.61 20.47 -2.14
C LEU A 228 -7.71 21.31 -2.79
N ARG A 229 -8.41 22.15 -2.04
CA ARG A 229 -9.44 23.06 -2.59
C ARG A 229 -8.81 24.13 -3.48
N ASP A 230 -7.65 24.65 -3.10
CA ASP A 230 -6.91 25.62 -3.91
C ASP A 230 -6.41 24.99 -5.22
N LEU A 231 -5.99 23.71 -5.19
CA LEU A 231 -5.68 22.97 -6.41
C LEU A 231 -6.91 22.84 -7.33
N GLY A 232 -8.09 22.53 -6.77
CA GLY A 232 -9.33 22.49 -7.54
C GLY A 232 -9.60 23.80 -8.27
N MET A 233 -9.39 24.94 -7.60
CA MET A 233 -9.52 26.28 -8.22
C MET A 233 -8.44 26.54 -9.26
N ALA A 234 -7.17 26.26 -8.93
CA ALA A 234 -6.03 26.50 -9.83
C ALA A 234 -6.13 25.70 -11.14
N PHE A 235 -6.66 24.47 -11.09
CA PHE A 235 -6.89 23.63 -12.26
C PHE A 235 -8.28 23.77 -12.88
N ASN A 236 -9.10 24.73 -12.43
CA ASN A 236 -10.43 25.02 -12.96
C ASN A 236 -11.41 23.82 -12.93
N ILE A 237 -11.36 23.03 -11.85
CA ILE A 237 -12.23 21.87 -11.61
C ILE A 237 -12.84 21.85 -10.18
N PRO A 238 -13.10 22.99 -9.51
CA PRO A 238 -13.49 22.97 -8.09
C PRO A 238 -14.82 22.25 -7.85
N SER A 239 -15.77 22.31 -8.80
CA SER A 239 -17.08 21.64 -8.71
C SER A 239 -17.05 20.16 -9.07
N ASP A 240 -15.96 19.68 -9.67
CA ASP A 240 -15.83 18.31 -10.13
C ASP A 240 -15.13 17.41 -9.09
N VAL A 241 -14.50 18.00 -8.08
CA VAL A 241 -13.73 17.30 -7.05
C VAL A 241 -14.59 17.06 -5.81
N MET A 242 -14.62 15.83 -5.36
CA MET A 242 -15.20 15.41 -4.08
C MET A 242 -14.10 14.84 -3.20
N ILE A 243 -13.93 15.41 -2.00
CA ILE A 243 -12.92 14.99 -1.03
C ILE A 243 -13.63 14.27 0.12
N PHE A 244 -13.17 13.08 0.42
CA PHE A 244 -13.60 12.27 1.56
C PHE A 244 -12.42 12.05 2.50
N GLU A 245 -12.68 12.15 3.80
CA GLU A 245 -11.65 11.91 4.80
C GLU A 245 -11.26 10.42 4.84
N ARG A 246 -9.95 10.14 4.98
CA ARG A 246 -9.44 8.76 5.12
C ARG A 246 -9.91 8.12 6.43
N GLY A 247 -9.83 6.79 6.51
CA GLY A 247 -10.26 6.04 7.71
C GLY A 247 -11.77 5.84 7.78
N MET A 248 -12.46 5.99 6.66
CA MET A 248 -13.88 5.68 6.55
C MET A 248 -14.14 4.17 6.70
N PRO A 249 -15.38 3.76 7.07
CA PRO A 249 -15.76 2.35 7.14
C PRO A 249 -15.54 1.63 5.79
N PHE A 250 -15.16 0.36 5.85
CA PHE A 250 -14.90 -0.47 4.66
C PHE A 250 -16.02 -0.39 3.62
N ARG A 251 -17.30 -0.48 4.06
CA ARG A 251 -18.45 -0.45 3.12
C ARG A 251 -18.55 0.85 2.34
N GLU A 252 -18.22 1.97 2.97
CA GLU A 252 -18.22 3.28 2.32
C GLU A 252 -17.08 3.37 1.31
N LEU A 253 -15.86 2.97 1.70
CA LEU A 253 -14.72 2.93 0.81
C LEU A 253 -14.96 2.01 -0.38
N TYR A 254 -15.47 0.79 -0.15
CA TYR A 254 -15.84 -0.14 -1.21
C TYR A 254 -16.85 0.48 -2.21
N SER A 255 -17.85 1.21 -1.68
CA SER A 255 -18.86 1.87 -2.53
C SER A 255 -18.25 2.93 -3.45
N LEU A 256 -17.23 3.67 -2.98
CA LEU A 256 -16.52 4.65 -3.82
C LEU A 256 -15.73 3.98 -4.95
N TYR A 257 -15.08 2.84 -4.66
CA TYR A 257 -14.47 2.04 -5.73
C TYR A 257 -15.54 1.51 -6.70
N ALA A 258 -16.64 0.97 -6.18
CA ALA A 258 -17.67 0.32 -7.00
C ALA A 258 -18.30 1.26 -8.05
N ILE A 259 -18.43 2.54 -7.75
CA ILE A 259 -19.00 3.55 -8.68
C ILE A 259 -17.96 4.14 -9.65
N SER A 260 -16.67 3.85 -9.47
CA SER A 260 -15.58 4.48 -10.21
C SER A 260 -15.33 3.81 -11.55
N ASP A 261 -14.99 4.60 -12.55
CA ASP A 261 -14.63 4.13 -13.89
C ASP A 261 -13.14 3.85 -14.03
N ALA A 262 -12.34 4.58 -13.27
CA ALA A 262 -10.89 4.39 -13.21
C ALA A 262 -10.35 4.73 -11.82
N PHE A 263 -9.29 4.06 -11.44
CA PHE A 263 -8.43 4.43 -10.31
C PHE A 263 -7.22 5.16 -10.86
N LEU A 264 -7.00 6.39 -10.41
CA LEU A 264 -5.88 7.23 -10.85
C LEU A 264 -4.84 7.34 -9.74
N LEU A 265 -3.58 6.98 -10.02
CA LEU A 265 -2.47 7.11 -9.09
C LEU A 265 -1.28 7.85 -9.72
N THR A 266 -0.92 8.98 -9.14
CA THR A 266 0.16 9.85 -9.63
C THR A 266 1.41 9.83 -8.75
N SER A 267 1.52 8.85 -7.87
CA SER A 267 2.65 8.73 -6.95
C SER A 267 3.99 8.75 -7.67
N LYS A 268 4.99 9.38 -7.07
CA LYS A 268 6.36 9.45 -7.58
C LYS A 268 7.17 8.19 -7.26
N ALA A 269 6.73 7.42 -6.26
CA ALA A 269 7.36 6.20 -5.79
C ALA A 269 6.38 5.36 -4.96
N GLU A 270 6.40 4.03 -5.12
CA GLU A 270 5.52 3.09 -4.40
C GLU A 270 6.23 1.77 -4.10
N GLY A 271 6.20 1.37 -2.84
CA GLY A 271 6.73 0.07 -2.42
C GLY A 271 5.83 -1.12 -2.76
N LEU A 272 4.50 -0.91 -2.75
CA LEU A 272 3.50 -1.90 -3.20
C LEU A 272 2.20 -1.25 -3.68
N CYS A 273 1.58 -0.39 -2.88
CA CYS A 273 0.31 0.30 -3.13
C CYS A 273 -0.95 -0.59 -2.99
N MET A 274 -1.37 -0.81 -1.73
CA MET A 274 -2.62 -1.53 -1.42
C MET A 274 -3.86 -0.97 -2.15
N PRO A 275 -4.09 0.36 -2.26
CA PRO A 275 -5.23 0.90 -3.02
C PRO A 275 -5.28 0.48 -4.50
N VAL A 276 -4.14 0.24 -5.14
CA VAL A 276 -4.11 -0.34 -6.50
C VAL A 276 -4.59 -1.78 -6.48
N MET A 277 -4.14 -2.59 -5.50
CA MET A 277 -4.60 -3.97 -5.35
C MET A 277 -6.10 -4.05 -5.05
N GLU A 278 -6.63 -3.11 -4.26
CA GLU A 278 -8.07 -2.94 -4.00
C GLU A 278 -8.84 -2.66 -5.29
N ALA A 279 -8.38 -1.68 -6.09
CA ALA A 279 -8.98 -1.35 -7.38
C ALA A 279 -8.98 -2.55 -8.35
N MET A 280 -7.86 -3.26 -8.46
CA MET A 280 -7.71 -4.48 -9.26
C MET A 280 -8.69 -5.56 -8.81
N SER A 281 -8.87 -5.73 -7.50
CA SER A 281 -9.77 -6.73 -6.92
C SER A 281 -11.23 -6.46 -7.23
N ILE A 282 -11.67 -5.20 -7.20
CA ILE A 282 -13.05 -4.79 -7.48
C ILE A 282 -13.35 -4.75 -8.98
N GLY A 283 -12.34 -4.80 -9.83
CA GLY A 283 -12.48 -4.67 -11.28
C GLY A 283 -12.58 -3.23 -11.75
N VAL A 284 -11.86 -2.32 -11.09
CA VAL A 284 -11.72 -0.92 -11.51
C VAL A 284 -10.41 -0.79 -12.32
N PRO A 285 -10.46 -0.31 -13.56
CA PRO A 285 -9.27 -0.03 -14.36
C PRO A 285 -8.31 0.90 -13.63
N VAL A 286 -7.03 0.56 -13.62
CA VAL A 286 -5.99 1.37 -12.98
C VAL A 286 -5.16 2.11 -14.02
N VAL A 287 -5.00 3.42 -13.81
CA VAL A 287 -4.05 4.29 -14.54
C VAL A 287 -3.07 4.86 -13.54
N ALA A 288 -1.79 4.51 -13.64
CA ALA A 288 -0.80 4.85 -12.63
C ALA A 288 0.55 5.29 -13.21
N THR A 289 1.36 5.97 -12.40
CA THR A 289 2.77 6.27 -12.73
C THR A 289 3.56 4.98 -12.87
N ALA A 290 4.45 4.91 -13.85
CA ALA A 290 5.41 3.81 -14.00
C ALA A 290 6.56 3.93 -12.99
N CYS A 291 6.30 3.68 -11.70
CA CYS A 291 7.29 3.83 -10.63
C CYS A 291 7.22 2.70 -9.60
N GLY A 292 8.34 2.41 -8.95
CA GLY A 292 8.44 1.42 -7.89
C GLY A 292 7.89 0.05 -8.29
N SER A 293 7.05 -0.51 -7.46
CA SER A 293 6.41 -1.81 -7.69
C SER A 293 5.21 -1.78 -8.66
N LEU A 294 4.76 -0.60 -9.11
CA LEU A 294 3.57 -0.50 -9.97
C LEU A 294 3.71 -1.24 -11.31
N PRO A 295 4.89 -1.26 -11.98
CA PRO A 295 5.08 -2.09 -13.18
C PRO A 295 4.91 -3.60 -12.93
N GLU A 296 5.28 -4.12 -11.75
CA GLU A 296 5.05 -5.54 -11.43
C GLU A 296 3.57 -5.86 -11.16
N LEU A 297 2.83 -4.94 -10.54
CA LEU A 297 1.40 -5.10 -10.29
C LEU A 297 0.57 -5.00 -11.58
N LEU A 298 0.84 -3.98 -12.39
CA LEU A 298 0.04 -3.60 -13.54
C LEU A 298 0.51 -4.19 -14.86
N GLY A 299 1.70 -4.81 -14.90
CA GLY A 299 2.23 -5.51 -16.07
C GLY A 299 1.32 -6.67 -16.54
N GLY A 300 1.56 -7.21 -17.76
CA GLY A 300 0.73 -8.27 -18.32
C GLY A 300 -0.72 -7.83 -18.56
N GLU A 301 -0.92 -6.63 -19.04
CA GLU A 301 -2.22 -6.04 -19.40
C GLU A 301 -3.21 -5.88 -18.22
N ARG A 302 -2.70 -5.84 -16.99
CA ARG A 302 -3.55 -5.69 -15.77
C ARG A 302 -3.88 -4.26 -15.41
N GLY A 303 -3.25 -3.28 -16.06
CA GLY A 303 -3.48 -1.85 -15.87
C GLY A 303 -2.69 -1.01 -16.87
N LEU A 304 -2.78 0.29 -16.76
CA LEU A 304 -2.18 1.25 -17.66
C LEU A 304 -1.14 2.09 -16.93
N LEU A 305 0.07 2.14 -17.47
CA LEU A 305 1.17 2.93 -16.93
C LEU A 305 1.37 4.20 -17.76
N MET A 306 1.37 5.36 -17.08
CA MET A 306 1.64 6.65 -17.69
C MET A 306 3.12 6.76 -18.10
N ASP A 307 3.38 7.41 -19.21
CA ASP A 307 4.75 7.77 -19.60
C ASP A 307 5.39 8.67 -18.54
N THR A 308 6.69 8.51 -18.37
CA THR A 308 7.49 9.36 -17.50
C THR A 308 7.81 10.69 -18.19
N GLU A 309 7.49 11.81 -17.54
CA GLU A 309 7.89 13.14 -17.98
C GLU A 309 9.37 13.40 -17.67
N TYR A 310 9.73 13.19 -16.40
CA TYR A 310 11.11 13.23 -15.92
C TYR A 310 11.23 12.46 -14.60
N SER A 311 12.49 12.24 -14.16
CA SER A 311 12.79 11.68 -12.86
C SER A 311 13.87 12.50 -12.16
N MET A 312 13.89 12.48 -10.83
CA MET A 312 14.92 13.13 -10.02
C MET A 312 15.27 12.27 -8.81
N ILE A 313 16.47 12.51 -8.25
CA ILE A 313 16.87 11.89 -6.99
C ILE A 313 16.30 12.70 -5.82
N ASP A 314 15.69 12.03 -4.88
CA ASP A 314 15.09 12.59 -3.67
C ASP A 314 16.00 12.33 -2.45
N PRO A 315 16.07 13.25 -1.47
CA PRO A 315 16.88 13.06 -0.26
C PRO A 315 16.47 11.83 0.57
N TRP A 316 15.22 11.38 0.45
CA TRP A 316 14.75 10.16 1.12
C TRP A 316 15.37 8.92 0.47
N GLY A 317 16.44 8.43 1.12
CA GLY A 317 17.19 7.27 0.67
C GLY A 317 17.95 7.47 -0.64
N ASN A 318 18.10 8.70 -1.13
CA ASN A 318 18.64 8.99 -2.47
C ASN A 318 17.99 8.14 -3.57
N SER A 319 16.69 7.87 -3.41
CA SER A 319 15.93 7.06 -4.36
C SER A 319 15.33 7.91 -5.49
N LEU A 320 15.02 7.26 -6.59
CA LEU A 320 14.42 7.91 -7.75
C LEU A 320 12.98 8.35 -7.42
N ARG A 321 12.60 9.55 -7.86
CA ARG A 321 11.22 10.02 -7.90
C ARG A 321 10.81 10.21 -9.35
N THR A 322 9.78 9.51 -9.77
CA THR A 322 9.28 9.50 -11.14
C THR A 322 8.06 10.38 -11.28
N PHE A 323 8.09 11.33 -12.20
CA PHE A 323 6.99 12.24 -12.45
C PHE A 323 6.26 11.82 -13.73
N PRO A 324 4.95 11.50 -13.65
CA PRO A 324 4.21 11.06 -14.82
C PRO A 324 3.87 12.23 -15.73
N ASN A 325 3.79 11.94 -17.04
CA ASN A 325 3.34 12.88 -18.03
C ASN A 325 1.81 13.03 -17.97
N ALA A 326 1.34 14.26 -17.76
CA ALA A 326 -0.08 14.53 -17.58
C ALA A 326 -0.90 14.30 -18.86
N GLU A 327 -0.35 14.55 -20.04
CA GLU A 327 -1.01 14.26 -21.32
C GLU A 327 -1.19 12.75 -21.52
N SER A 328 -0.14 11.95 -21.26
CA SER A 328 -0.23 10.49 -21.27
C SER A 328 -1.35 10.00 -20.33
N GLY A 329 -1.42 10.53 -19.10
CA GLY A 329 -2.48 10.20 -18.15
C GLY A 329 -3.89 10.52 -18.66
N ALA A 330 -4.07 11.69 -19.26
CA ALA A 330 -5.36 12.09 -19.82
C ALA A 330 -5.77 11.24 -21.04
N VAL A 331 -4.82 10.85 -21.89
CA VAL A 331 -5.06 9.96 -23.04
C VAL A 331 -5.46 8.57 -22.58
N LEU A 332 -4.75 8.00 -21.59
CA LEU A 332 -5.06 6.70 -21.02
C LEU A 332 -6.44 6.67 -20.35
N LEU A 333 -6.77 7.68 -19.55
CA LEU A 333 -8.11 7.80 -18.96
C LEU A 333 -9.20 7.93 -20.02
N LYS A 334 -8.95 8.71 -21.08
CA LYS A 334 -9.88 8.79 -22.20
C LYS A 334 -10.10 7.43 -22.87
N SER A 335 -9.06 6.63 -23.06
CA SER A 335 -9.21 5.26 -23.61
C SER A 335 -10.08 4.38 -22.72
N VAL A 336 -9.91 4.46 -21.39
CA VAL A 336 -10.79 3.76 -20.45
C VAL A 336 -12.25 4.22 -20.61
N SER A 337 -12.49 5.53 -20.77
CA SER A 337 -13.86 6.06 -20.93
C SER A 337 -14.54 5.57 -22.21
N LEU A 338 -13.79 5.42 -23.28
CA LEU A 338 -14.29 4.91 -24.57
C LEU A 338 -14.56 3.39 -24.58
N GLY A 339 -13.85 2.64 -23.71
CA GLY A 339 -14.06 1.22 -23.51
C GLY A 339 -15.27 0.87 -22.62
N LYS A 340 -16.00 1.88 -22.15
CA LYS A 340 -17.24 1.67 -21.37
C LYS A 340 -18.37 1.15 -22.24
N ASP A 341 -18.91 0.00 -21.88
CA ASP A 341 -20.18 -0.49 -22.44
C ASP A 341 -21.41 0.09 -21.73
N GLY A 342 -21.23 0.99 -20.78
CA GLY A 342 -22.29 1.59 -19.97
C GLY A 342 -22.90 0.67 -18.92
N THR A 343 -22.46 -0.58 -18.83
CA THR A 343 -23.01 -1.59 -17.91
C THR A 343 -22.09 -1.85 -16.70
N GLY A 344 -20.87 -1.30 -16.71
CA GLY A 344 -19.85 -1.58 -15.69
C GLY A 344 -19.24 -2.99 -15.80
N ASN A 345 -19.48 -3.68 -16.91
CA ASN A 345 -18.93 -5.01 -17.14
C ASN A 345 -17.40 -5.00 -17.20
N PRO A 346 -16.74 -6.03 -16.68
CA PRO A 346 -15.30 -6.09 -16.64
C PRO A 346 -14.68 -6.24 -18.04
N SER A 347 -13.77 -5.35 -18.40
CA SER A 347 -12.90 -5.48 -19.58
C SER A 347 -11.94 -6.66 -19.41
N LEU A 348 -11.23 -7.05 -20.50
CA LEU A 348 -10.17 -8.05 -20.39
C LEU A 348 -9.13 -7.65 -19.34
N MET A 349 -8.70 -6.39 -19.35
CA MET A 349 -7.74 -5.83 -18.36
C MET A 349 -8.18 -6.05 -16.93
N THR A 350 -9.42 -5.71 -16.61
CA THR A 350 -9.93 -5.84 -15.23
C THR A 350 -10.15 -7.28 -14.81
N ARG A 351 -10.44 -8.19 -15.75
CA ARG A 351 -10.48 -9.64 -15.47
C ARG A 351 -9.10 -10.20 -15.18
N LEU A 352 -8.09 -9.84 -15.97
CA LEU A 352 -6.70 -10.25 -15.72
C LEU A 352 -6.17 -9.69 -14.40
N ALA A 353 -6.52 -8.44 -14.07
CA ALA A 353 -6.18 -7.82 -12.81
C ALA A 353 -6.82 -8.58 -11.63
N ARG A 354 -8.11 -8.91 -11.73
CA ARG A 354 -8.84 -9.68 -10.71
C ARG A 354 -8.24 -11.07 -10.51
N GLU A 355 -8.01 -11.81 -11.57
CA GLU A 355 -7.41 -13.15 -11.54
C GLU A 355 -6.03 -13.12 -10.86
N TYR A 356 -5.21 -12.11 -11.16
CA TYR A 356 -3.93 -11.91 -10.50
C TYR A 356 -4.07 -11.67 -9.00
N MET A 357 -5.09 -10.92 -8.56
CA MET A 357 -5.36 -10.70 -7.13
C MET A 357 -5.90 -11.97 -6.44
N GLU A 358 -6.75 -12.76 -7.09
CA GLU A 358 -7.28 -14.02 -6.53
C GLU A 358 -6.18 -15.05 -6.26
N ASN A 359 -5.07 -15.00 -7.01
CA ASN A 359 -3.90 -15.83 -6.80
C ASN A 359 -2.95 -15.31 -5.69
N ARG A 360 -3.25 -14.14 -5.08
CA ARG A 360 -2.46 -13.54 -4.00
C ARG A 360 -3.18 -13.70 -2.65
N THR A 361 -3.36 -14.94 -2.22
CA THR A 361 -3.95 -15.25 -0.91
C THR A 361 -2.96 -15.00 0.23
N TRP A 362 -3.47 -14.82 1.44
CA TRP A 362 -2.63 -14.65 2.65
C TRP A 362 -1.94 -15.92 3.11
N ASP A 363 -2.36 -17.09 2.65
CA ASP A 363 -1.71 -18.37 2.99
C ASP A 363 -0.24 -18.38 2.59
N LYS A 364 0.09 -17.84 1.40
CA LYS A 364 1.45 -17.84 0.89
C LYS A 364 2.41 -16.99 1.75
N PRO A 365 2.16 -15.71 2.05
CA PRO A 365 3.06 -14.93 2.90
C PRO A 365 3.12 -15.45 4.34
N VAL A 366 2.03 -16.00 4.89
CA VAL A 366 2.07 -16.67 6.20
C VAL A 366 2.98 -17.87 6.17
N GLN A 367 2.89 -18.71 5.13
CA GLN A 367 3.76 -19.88 4.97
C GLN A 367 5.24 -19.47 4.80
N GLN A 368 5.53 -18.42 4.01
CA GLN A 368 6.89 -17.87 3.88
C GLN A 368 7.45 -17.42 5.24
N MET A 369 6.62 -16.76 6.07
CA MET A 369 7.03 -16.36 7.42
C MET A 369 7.33 -17.58 8.32
N VAL A 370 6.49 -18.62 8.30
CA VAL A 370 6.71 -19.86 9.07
C VAL A 370 8.03 -20.52 8.67
N GLU A 371 8.26 -20.68 7.36
CA GLU A 371 9.50 -21.27 6.83
C GLU A 371 10.76 -20.47 7.22
N ALA A 372 10.65 -19.13 7.24
CA ALA A 372 11.76 -18.29 7.67
C ALA A 372 12.06 -18.46 9.16
N LEU A 373 11.02 -18.53 10.00
CA LEU A 373 11.16 -18.77 11.44
C LEU A 373 11.79 -20.14 11.73
N GLU A 374 11.36 -21.20 11.03
CA GLU A 374 11.93 -22.56 11.15
C GLU A 374 13.40 -22.61 10.72
N LYS A 375 13.76 -21.92 9.63
CA LYS A 375 15.17 -21.83 9.18
C LYS A 375 16.07 -21.14 10.20
N LEU A 376 15.54 -20.09 10.87
CA LEU A 376 16.29 -19.38 11.92
C LEU A 376 16.50 -20.25 13.18
N ASP A 377 15.60 -21.18 13.47
CA ASP A 377 15.79 -22.17 14.57
C ASP A 377 16.86 -23.19 14.23
N GLY A 378 16.83 -23.78 13.02
CA GLY A 378 17.79 -24.80 12.61
C GLY A 378 19.22 -24.30 12.39
N ALA A 379 19.42 -22.99 12.27
CA ALA A 379 20.75 -22.37 12.19
C ALA A 379 21.42 -22.18 13.58
N THR A 380 20.73 -22.53 14.65
CA THR A 380 21.22 -22.40 16.05
C THR A 380 21.68 -23.74 16.65
N GLU A 381 21.55 -24.84 15.91
CA GLU A 381 22.15 -26.16 16.22
C GLU A 381 23.50 -26.35 15.48
#